data_37862215c61947e1bfbbb419852238c2
#
_entry.id   37862215c61947e1bfbbb419852238c2
#
_cell.length_a   1.000
_cell.length_b   1.000
_cell.length_c   1.000
_cell.angle_alpha   90.00
_cell.angle_beta   90.00
_cell.angle_gamma   90.00
#
_symmetry.space_group_name_H-M   'P 1'
#
loop_
_entity.id
_entity.type
_entity.pdbx_description
1 polymer ?
#
loop_
_entity_poly.entity_id
_entity_poly.type
_entity_poly.pdbx_seq_one_letter_code
_entity_poly.pdbx_strand_id
1 'polypeptide(L)'
;MAFKLGSSRTPALNKGQVESRLSFKQTDASVPGTPVLRKDLGKGILGEANNDGSIFISHKVKSGSEQEEHVLMHEMVHLTDMKVGKLAYDDNFIKWNGEIYDRRKGKIFYNNEWVPEGSKDFPWEKMPWE
;
A
#
# COMPACT_ATOMS: atom_id res chain seq x y z
N MET A 1 11.08 -3.99 7.33
CA MET A 1 10.37 -3.92 6.04
C MET A 1 9.34 -2.82 6.13
N ALA A 2 9.30 -1.96 5.14
CA ALA A 2 8.36 -0.86 5.15
C ALA A 2 7.27 -1.06 4.08
N PHE A 3 6.07 -0.70 4.45
CA PHE A 3 4.90 -0.68 3.58
C PHE A 3 4.26 0.68 3.71
N LYS A 4 3.65 1.17 2.65
CA LYS A 4 2.97 2.45 2.71
C LYS A 4 1.61 2.37 2.02
N LEU A 5 0.74 3.30 2.37
CA LEU A 5 -0.48 3.54 1.62
C LEU A 5 -0.13 4.41 0.42
N GLY A 6 -0.86 4.24 -0.67
CA GLY A 6 -0.71 5.09 -1.83
C GLY A 6 -1.05 6.54 -1.52
N SER A 7 -0.85 7.40 -2.48
CA SER A 7 -1.23 8.80 -2.37
C SER A 7 -1.92 9.23 -3.66
N SER A 8 -2.59 10.36 -3.64
CA SER A 8 -3.19 10.89 -4.84
C SER A 8 -2.15 11.36 -5.86
N ARG A 9 -0.89 11.48 -5.45
CA ARG A 9 0.23 11.76 -6.35
C ARG A 9 0.76 10.49 -7.02
N THR A 10 0.55 9.32 -6.40
CA THR A 10 0.81 8.06 -7.05
C THR A 10 -0.33 7.87 -8.03
N PRO A 11 -0.07 7.88 -9.34
CA PRO A 11 -1.16 7.82 -10.30
C PRO A 11 -2.03 6.60 -10.05
N ALA A 12 -3.30 6.82 -9.80
CA ALA A 12 -4.26 5.75 -9.76
C ALA A 12 -4.28 5.08 -11.14
N LEU A 13 -4.25 3.76 -11.16
CA LEU A 13 -4.30 3.03 -12.41
C LEU A 13 -5.75 2.88 -12.82
N ASN A 14 -6.20 3.74 -13.71
CA ASN A 14 -7.51 3.54 -14.31
C ASN A 14 -7.44 2.42 -15.34
N LYS A 15 -8.59 1.97 -15.82
CA LYS A 15 -8.66 0.85 -16.74
C LYS A 15 -7.81 1.05 -18.00
N GLY A 16 -7.85 2.25 -18.57
CA GLY A 16 -7.05 2.56 -19.76
C GLY A 16 -5.55 2.59 -19.45
N GLN A 17 -5.16 3.08 -18.29
CA GLN A 17 -3.76 3.12 -17.90
C GLN A 17 -3.21 1.70 -17.69
N VAL A 18 -3.97 0.81 -17.11
CA VAL A 18 -3.56 -0.58 -16.94
C VAL A 18 -3.33 -1.22 -18.32
N GLU A 19 -4.25 -1.03 -19.24
CA GLU A 19 -4.14 -1.61 -20.58
C GLU A 19 -2.99 -1.03 -21.39
N SER A 20 -2.69 0.26 -21.25
CA SER A 20 -1.65 0.92 -22.01
C SER A 20 -0.25 0.74 -21.42
N ARG A 21 -0.15 0.26 -20.20
CA ARG A 21 1.13 0.11 -19.51
C ARG A 21 1.73 -1.26 -19.66
N LEU A 22 2.04 -1.60 -20.88
CA LEU A 22 2.72 -2.86 -21.17
C LEU A 22 4.13 -2.92 -20.57
N SER A 23 4.68 -1.78 -20.16
CA SER A 23 5.96 -1.71 -19.48
C SER A 23 5.90 -2.19 -18.04
N PHE A 24 4.70 -2.21 -17.43
CA PHE A 24 4.52 -2.76 -16.11
C PHE A 24 4.29 -4.25 -16.22
N LYS A 25 5.20 -4.99 -15.64
CA LYS A 25 5.08 -6.44 -15.60
C LYS A 25 4.14 -6.81 -14.46
N GLN A 26 3.03 -7.43 -14.80
CA GLN A 26 2.13 -7.97 -13.78
C GLN A 26 2.84 -9.11 -13.05
N THR A 27 2.69 -9.18 -11.74
CA THR A 27 3.36 -10.23 -10.97
C THR A 27 2.65 -11.57 -11.16
N ASP A 28 3.39 -12.65 -10.92
CA ASP A 28 2.81 -13.99 -10.96
C ASP A 28 1.89 -14.25 -9.75
N ALA A 29 2.02 -13.45 -8.68
CA ALA A 29 1.19 -13.54 -7.50
C ALA A 29 -0.10 -12.73 -7.68
N SER A 30 -0.80 -12.96 -8.77
CA SER A 30 -2.03 -12.22 -9.06
C SER A 30 -3.17 -12.62 -8.14
N VAL A 31 -4.00 -11.64 -7.80
CA VAL A 31 -5.24 -11.86 -7.06
C VAL A 31 -6.38 -11.53 -8.01
N PRO A 32 -7.36 -12.44 -8.19
CA PRO A 32 -8.48 -12.18 -9.09
C PRO A 32 -9.21 -10.88 -8.74
N GLY A 33 -9.39 -10.02 -9.73
CA GLY A 33 -10.07 -8.74 -9.54
C GLY A 33 -9.23 -7.63 -8.92
N THR A 34 -7.97 -7.92 -8.55
CA THR A 34 -7.08 -6.93 -7.95
C THR A 34 -5.84 -6.77 -8.84
N PRO A 35 -5.64 -5.59 -9.46
CA PRO A 35 -4.41 -5.37 -10.21
C PRO A 35 -3.20 -5.36 -9.28
N VAL A 36 -2.22 -6.20 -9.58
CA VAL A 36 -0.97 -6.27 -8.82
C VAL A 36 0.17 -5.98 -9.80
N LEU A 37 0.89 -4.91 -9.55
CA LEU A 37 1.92 -4.41 -10.45
C LEU A 37 3.24 -4.19 -9.72
N ARG A 38 4.33 -4.30 -10.45
CA ARG A 38 5.66 -4.03 -9.91
C ARG A 38 6.11 -2.63 -10.26
N LYS A 39 6.73 -1.97 -9.28
CA LYS A 39 7.15 -0.58 -9.42
C LYS A 39 8.33 -0.30 -8.48
N ASP A 40 9.12 0.71 -8.78
CA ASP A 40 10.08 1.25 -7.84
C ASP A 40 9.32 2.09 -6.81
N LEU A 41 9.32 1.64 -5.57
CA LEU A 41 8.58 2.31 -4.49
C LEU A 41 9.49 3.13 -3.58
N GLY A 42 10.78 3.21 -3.91
CA GLY A 42 11.73 3.89 -3.08
C GLY A 42 12.41 2.97 -2.07
N LYS A 43 13.40 3.53 -1.38
CA LYS A 43 14.25 2.74 -0.48
C LYS A 43 13.45 2.20 0.70
N GLY A 44 13.52 0.91 0.90
CA GLY A 44 12.93 0.25 2.06
C GLY A 44 11.44 0.01 1.97
N ILE A 45 10.78 0.46 0.93
CA ILE A 45 9.33 0.24 0.74
C ILE A 45 9.12 -0.99 -0.13
N LEU A 46 8.41 -1.98 0.40
CA LEU A 46 8.18 -3.24 -0.30
C LEU A 46 6.83 -3.33 -0.98
N GLY A 47 5.83 -2.63 -0.48
CA GLY A 47 4.49 -2.67 -1.04
C GLY A 47 3.69 -1.42 -0.77
N GLU A 48 2.62 -1.25 -1.54
CA GLU A 48 1.74 -0.09 -1.45
C GLU A 48 0.33 -0.51 -1.85
N ALA A 49 -0.64 -0.18 -1.00
CA ALA A 49 -2.05 -0.38 -1.31
C ALA A 49 -2.66 0.95 -1.76
N ASN A 50 -3.39 0.94 -2.86
CA ASN A 50 -3.89 2.16 -3.50
C ASN A 50 -5.41 2.29 -3.43
N ASN A 51 -5.89 3.54 -3.42
CA ASN A 51 -7.33 3.85 -3.34
C ASN A 51 -8.13 3.30 -4.52
N ASP A 52 -7.51 3.04 -5.64
CA ASP A 52 -8.19 2.46 -6.81
C ASP A 52 -8.32 0.93 -6.72
N GLY A 53 -7.89 0.33 -5.62
CA GLY A 53 -7.93 -1.11 -5.42
C GLY A 53 -6.73 -1.87 -5.98
N SER A 54 -5.71 -1.16 -6.46
CA SER A 54 -4.49 -1.80 -6.96
C SER A 54 -3.45 -1.97 -5.87
N ILE A 55 -2.53 -2.91 -6.08
CA ILE A 55 -1.38 -3.13 -5.22
C ILE A 55 -0.13 -2.94 -6.06
N PHE A 56 0.83 -2.18 -5.52
CA PHE A 56 2.17 -2.14 -6.08
C PHE A 56 3.11 -2.95 -5.19
N ILE A 57 3.98 -3.73 -5.82
CA ILE A 57 5.04 -4.45 -5.14
C ILE A 57 6.37 -3.94 -5.68
N SER A 58 7.32 -3.67 -4.78
CA SER A 58 8.66 -3.27 -5.19
C SER A 58 9.28 -4.31 -6.12
N HIS A 59 9.89 -3.86 -7.21
CA HIS A 59 10.58 -4.79 -8.11
C HIS A 59 11.83 -5.41 -7.47
N LYS A 60 12.24 -4.93 -6.31
CA LYS A 60 13.31 -5.55 -5.52
C LYS A 60 12.85 -6.82 -4.81
N VAL A 61 11.53 -7.02 -4.69
CA VAL A 61 10.99 -8.26 -4.13
C VAL A 61 11.02 -9.32 -5.21
N LYS A 62 11.63 -10.47 -4.90
CA LYS A 62 11.80 -11.57 -5.87
C LYS A 62 10.45 -12.19 -6.21
N SER A 63 10.18 -12.35 -7.51
CA SER A 63 8.99 -13.01 -8.01
C SER A 63 8.94 -14.47 -7.56
N GLY A 64 7.77 -14.91 -7.09
CA GLY A 64 7.58 -16.28 -6.63
C GLY A 64 8.16 -16.58 -5.26
N SER A 65 8.68 -15.57 -4.57
CA SER A 65 9.27 -15.77 -3.23
C SER A 65 8.21 -15.72 -2.12
N GLU A 66 8.57 -16.25 -0.97
CA GLU A 66 7.75 -16.12 0.23
C GLU A 66 7.58 -14.65 0.62
N GLN A 67 8.60 -13.83 0.36
CA GLN A 67 8.52 -12.39 0.61
C GLN A 67 7.43 -11.74 -0.25
N GLU A 68 7.35 -12.09 -1.52
CA GLU A 68 6.29 -11.58 -2.40
C GLU A 68 4.91 -11.93 -1.87
N GLU A 69 4.71 -13.17 -1.47
CA GLU A 69 3.45 -13.63 -0.90
C GLU A 69 3.11 -12.85 0.37
N HIS A 70 4.09 -12.65 1.24
CA HIS A 70 3.90 -11.90 2.48
C HIS A 70 3.53 -10.43 2.21
N VAL A 71 4.20 -9.79 1.27
CA VAL A 71 3.90 -8.41 0.87
C VAL A 71 2.48 -8.33 0.33
N LEU A 72 2.11 -9.26 -0.54
CA LEU A 72 0.78 -9.28 -1.13
C LEU A 72 -0.30 -9.43 -0.06
N MET A 73 -0.11 -10.34 0.90
CA MET A 73 -1.05 -10.53 2.00
C MET A 73 -1.19 -9.26 2.85
N HIS A 74 -0.07 -8.59 3.12
CA HIS A 74 -0.07 -7.34 3.88
C HIS A 74 -0.91 -6.27 3.19
N GLU A 75 -0.67 -6.05 1.89
CA GLU A 75 -1.40 -5.05 1.14
C GLU A 75 -2.87 -5.41 0.95
N MET A 76 -3.19 -6.69 0.86
CA MET A 76 -4.59 -7.14 0.78
C MET A 76 -5.36 -6.82 2.06
N VAL A 77 -4.71 -6.88 3.21
CA VAL A 77 -5.34 -6.46 4.47
C VAL A 77 -5.71 -4.98 4.41
N HIS A 78 -4.82 -4.14 3.91
CA HIS A 78 -5.13 -2.72 3.75
C HIS A 78 -6.30 -2.50 2.79
N LEU A 79 -6.33 -3.18 1.66
CA LEU A 79 -7.45 -3.05 0.72
C LEU A 79 -8.77 -3.50 1.34
N THR A 80 -8.75 -4.56 2.11
CA THR A 80 -9.94 -5.05 2.82
C THR A 80 -10.41 -4.01 3.84
N ASP A 81 -9.49 -3.46 4.63
CA ASP A 81 -9.83 -2.45 5.62
C ASP A 81 -10.38 -1.18 4.97
N MET A 82 -9.87 -0.80 3.81
CA MET A 82 -10.41 0.32 3.04
C MET A 82 -11.82 0.01 2.52
N LYS A 83 -12.03 -1.19 2.03
CA LYS A 83 -13.32 -1.61 1.49
C LYS A 83 -14.43 -1.63 2.54
N VAL A 84 -14.11 -2.06 3.76
CA VAL A 84 -15.09 -2.11 4.86
C VAL A 84 -15.17 -0.81 5.66
N GLY A 85 -14.40 0.21 5.29
CA GLY A 85 -14.48 1.52 5.91
C GLY A 85 -13.68 1.72 7.18
N LYS A 86 -12.85 0.76 7.57
CA LYS A 86 -11.97 0.91 8.73
C LYS A 86 -10.80 1.86 8.46
N LEU A 87 -10.32 1.87 7.22
CA LEU A 87 -9.16 2.63 6.80
C LEU A 87 -9.54 3.51 5.62
N ALA A 88 -9.16 4.78 5.69
CA ALA A 88 -9.25 5.69 4.56
C ALA A 88 -8.04 6.61 4.59
N TYR A 89 -7.62 7.10 3.43
CA TYR A 89 -6.52 8.04 3.38
C TYR A 89 -6.58 8.93 2.15
N ASP A 90 -5.91 10.07 2.25
CA ASP A 90 -5.52 10.87 1.10
C ASP A 90 -4.11 11.42 1.36
N ASP A 91 -3.68 12.42 0.60
CA ASP A 91 -2.33 12.97 0.78
C ASP A 91 -2.14 13.68 2.11
N ASN A 92 -3.22 14.10 2.77
CA ASN A 92 -3.19 14.95 3.95
C ASN A 92 -3.54 14.24 5.24
N PHE A 93 -4.15 13.05 5.18
CA PHE A 93 -4.55 12.34 6.38
C PHE A 93 -4.64 10.83 6.18
N ILE A 94 -4.63 10.14 7.31
CA ILE A 94 -5.06 8.74 7.40
C ILE A 94 -6.16 8.68 8.44
N LYS A 95 -7.24 7.99 8.12
CA LYS A 95 -8.35 7.74 9.04
C LYS A 95 -8.38 6.25 9.37
N TRP A 96 -8.33 5.95 10.65
CA TRP A 96 -8.36 4.58 11.14
C TRP A 96 -9.39 4.45 12.26
N ASN A 97 -10.38 3.59 12.06
CA ASN A 97 -11.48 3.38 13.02
C ASN A 97 -12.10 4.69 13.53
N GLY A 98 -12.24 5.68 12.63
CA GLY A 98 -12.81 6.96 12.96
C GLY A 98 -11.82 8.01 13.47
N GLU A 99 -10.61 7.62 13.83
CA GLU A 99 -9.55 8.54 14.26
C GLU A 99 -8.80 9.07 13.06
N ILE A 100 -8.49 10.36 13.06
CA ILE A 100 -7.79 11.03 11.96
C ILE A 100 -6.37 11.38 12.39
N TYR A 101 -5.41 11.04 11.55
CA TYR A 101 -3.99 11.31 11.75
C TYR A 101 -3.47 12.13 10.58
N ASP A 102 -2.80 13.25 10.87
CA ASP A 102 -2.25 14.09 9.81
C ASP A 102 -1.12 13.38 9.07
N ARG A 103 -1.08 13.58 7.76
CA ARG A 103 -0.09 12.98 6.88
C ARG A 103 0.61 14.08 6.10
N ARG A 104 1.94 14.11 6.15
CA ARG A 104 2.72 15.15 5.48
C ARG A 104 4.11 14.65 5.13
N LYS A 105 4.47 14.79 3.86
CA LYS A 105 5.84 14.51 3.38
C LYS A 105 6.40 13.15 3.80
N GLY A 106 5.59 12.11 3.66
CA GLY A 106 6.03 10.76 4.01
C GLY A 106 6.04 10.46 5.49
N LYS A 107 5.41 11.30 6.30
CA LYS A 107 5.29 11.12 7.74
C LYS A 107 3.85 11.26 8.19
N ILE A 108 3.56 10.65 9.32
CA ILE A 108 2.23 10.67 9.93
C ILE A 108 2.37 11.18 11.36
N PHE A 109 1.49 12.10 11.76
CA PHE A 109 1.50 12.62 13.12
C PHE A 109 0.79 11.63 14.04
N TYR A 110 1.58 10.96 14.87
CA TYR A 110 1.11 9.89 15.73
C TYR A 110 1.78 9.99 17.11
N ASN A 111 0.97 9.90 18.16
CA ASN A 111 1.46 10.03 19.54
C ASN A 111 2.31 11.28 19.75
N ASN A 112 1.82 12.43 19.25
CA ASN A 112 2.45 13.73 19.40
C ASN A 112 3.80 13.89 18.68
N GLU A 113 4.09 13.04 17.72
CA GLU A 113 5.32 13.17 16.91
C GLU A 113 5.09 12.77 15.46
N TRP A 114 5.93 13.28 14.58
CA TRP A 114 5.92 12.90 13.18
C TRP A 114 6.72 11.60 13.00
N VAL A 115 6.03 10.54 12.59
CA VAL A 115 6.61 9.21 12.44
C VAL A 115 6.63 8.86 10.95
N PRO A 116 7.75 8.32 10.42
CA PRO A 116 7.82 7.91 9.02
C PRO A 116 6.74 6.90 8.66
N GLU A 117 6.17 7.01 7.47
CA GLU A 117 5.25 6.02 6.93
C GLU A 117 5.92 4.65 6.88
N GLY A 118 5.13 3.62 7.07
CA GLY A 118 5.65 2.25 7.10
C GLY A 118 6.10 1.79 8.48
N SER A 119 6.04 2.66 9.49
CA SER A 119 6.33 2.22 10.86
C SER A 119 5.35 1.14 11.29
N LYS A 120 5.88 0.10 11.92
CA LYS A 120 5.06 -1.00 12.45
C LYS A 120 4.23 -0.59 13.67
N ASP A 121 4.51 0.57 14.24
CA ASP A 121 3.80 1.03 15.44
C ASP A 121 2.40 1.54 15.14
N PHE A 122 2.11 1.88 13.89
CA PHE A 122 0.77 2.33 13.51
C PHE A 122 -0.25 1.20 13.65
N PRO A 123 -1.45 1.49 14.18
CA PRO A 123 -2.47 0.45 14.36
C PRO A 123 -2.91 -0.21 13.05
N TRP A 124 -2.91 0.51 11.95
CA TRP A 124 -3.28 -0.06 10.63
C TRP A 124 -2.19 -0.93 10.03
N GLU A 125 -0.96 -0.89 10.56
CA GLU A 125 0.14 -1.74 10.10
C GLU A 125 0.29 -3.02 10.92
N LYS A 126 -0.54 -3.20 11.95
CA LYS A 126 -0.56 -4.43 12.73
C LYS A 126 -1.43 -5.47 12.05
N MET A 127 -0.79 -6.53 11.59
CA MET A 127 -1.46 -7.55 10.80
C MET A 127 -2.08 -8.63 11.67
N PRO A 128 -3.17 -9.30 11.19
CA PRO A 128 -3.87 -10.31 12.00
C PRO A 128 -3.00 -11.49 12.41
N TRP A 129 -1.94 -11.80 11.65
CA TRP A 129 -1.05 -12.93 11.94
C TRP A 129 0.14 -12.59 12.83
N GLU A 130 0.25 -11.34 13.28
CA GLU A 130 1.34 -10.88 14.16
C GLU A 130 0.96 -10.95 15.63
#